data_67a60f4beb1b1095f21b32271df4fc2d
#
_entry.id   67a60f4beb1b1095f21b32271df4fc2d
#
_cell.length_a   1.000
_cell.length_b   1.000
_cell.length_c   1.000
_cell.angle_alpha   90.00
_cell.angle_beta   90.00
_cell.angle_gamma   90.00
#
_symmetry.space_group_name_H-M   'P 1'
#
loop_
_entity.id
_entity.type
_entity.pdbx_description
1 polymer ?
#
loop_
_entity_poly.entity_id
_entity_poly.type
_entity_poly.pdbx_seq_one_letter_code
_entity_poly.pdbx_strand_id
1 'polypeptide(L)'
;MLRTADEDDLHAVDALTAVCYAPIQASFVAQLGEDCYEAVQADPGQTWEERKAKQNRSLYAEHPDQVWVLDDDGWIFGFVTFWLFPERRYGHIDNNGVDPARLGEGWASFMYRAVLDRFRELGLAFAHVDTGLDDAHIPARRAYEAVGFDRQVPNVDLWQRL
;
A
#
# COMPACT_ATOMS: atom_id res chain seq x y z
N MET A 1 2.62 14.28 12.17
CA MET A 1 2.12 15.15 11.05
C MET A 1 2.26 14.38 9.75
N LEU A 2 1.36 14.57 8.76
CA LEU A 2 1.52 13.98 7.42
C LEU A 2 2.43 14.89 6.58
N ARG A 3 3.47 14.34 5.98
CA ARG A 3 4.42 15.05 5.12
C ARG A 3 4.98 14.15 4.01
N THR A 4 5.60 14.74 3.01
CA THR A 4 6.41 14.00 2.05
C THR A 4 7.58 13.33 2.78
N ALA A 5 7.91 12.09 2.39
CA ALA A 5 9.07 11.39 2.91
C ALA A 5 10.37 12.05 2.45
N ASP A 6 11.40 11.94 3.25
CA ASP A 6 12.78 12.14 2.83
C ASP A 6 13.54 10.80 2.74
N GLU A 7 14.80 10.81 2.32
CA GLU A 7 15.57 9.59 2.10
C GLU A 7 15.80 8.80 3.39
N ASP A 8 15.95 9.50 4.51
CA ASP A 8 16.18 8.88 5.82
C ASP A 8 14.94 8.13 6.33
N ASP A 9 13.73 8.57 5.93
CA ASP A 9 12.48 7.90 6.28
C ASP A 9 12.31 6.52 5.63
N LEU A 10 13.00 6.24 4.52
CA LEU A 10 12.80 5.01 3.76
C LEU A 10 13.08 3.74 4.56
N HIS A 11 13.97 3.79 5.55
CA HIS A 11 14.19 2.67 6.46
C HIS A 11 12.96 2.37 7.32
N ALA A 12 12.29 3.41 7.80
CA ALA A 12 11.06 3.27 8.57
C ALA A 12 9.89 2.78 7.67
N VAL A 13 9.81 3.28 6.43
CA VAL A 13 8.83 2.81 5.43
C VAL A 13 9.02 1.32 5.14
N ASP A 14 10.26 0.85 4.96
CA ASP A 14 10.55 -0.56 4.73
C ASP A 14 10.16 -1.42 5.95
N ALA A 15 10.49 -0.98 7.16
CA ALA A 15 10.13 -1.69 8.40
C ALA A 15 8.60 -1.76 8.59
N LEU A 16 7.88 -0.66 8.37
CA LEU A 16 6.43 -0.63 8.42
C LEU A 16 5.80 -1.52 7.34
N THR A 17 6.37 -1.51 6.13
CA THR A 17 5.93 -2.39 5.05
C THR A 17 6.03 -3.85 5.47
N ALA A 18 7.16 -4.28 6.04
CA ALA A 18 7.36 -5.65 6.50
C ALA A 18 6.31 -6.06 7.54
N VAL A 19 6.06 -5.21 8.54
CA VAL A 19 5.08 -5.49 9.60
C VAL A 19 3.63 -5.48 9.07
N CYS A 20 3.26 -4.49 8.26
CA CYS A 20 1.89 -4.34 7.78
C CYS A 20 1.50 -5.40 6.75
N TYR A 21 2.45 -5.87 5.93
CA TYR A 21 2.18 -6.84 4.87
C TYR A 21 2.36 -8.30 5.29
N ALA A 22 3.02 -8.59 6.41
CA ALA A 22 3.20 -9.96 6.90
C ALA A 22 1.89 -10.76 7.01
N PRO A 23 0.77 -10.23 7.55
CA PRO A 23 -0.50 -10.96 7.58
C PRO A 23 -1.08 -11.23 6.17
N ILE A 24 -0.85 -10.33 5.22
CA ILE A 24 -1.28 -10.46 3.83
C ILE A 24 -0.49 -11.59 3.15
N GLN A 25 0.82 -11.62 3.33
CA GLN A 25 1.66 -12.68 2.79
C GLN A 25 1.32 -14.04 3.39
N ALA A 26 1.07 -14.12 4.69
CA ALA A 26 0.59 -15.32 5.35
C ALA A 26 -0.76 -15.80 4.77
N SER A 27 -1.67 -14.87 4.44
CA SER A 27 -2.94 -15.19 3.78
C SER A 27 -2.72 -15.77 2.38
N PHE A 28 -1.79 -15.25 1.59
CA PHE A 28 -1.46 -15.82 0.27
C PHE A 28 -0.87 -17.22 0.38
N VAL A 29 0.04 -17.46 1.33
CA VAL A 29 0.56 -18.81 1.60
C VAL A 29 -0.55 -19.78 1.98
N ALA A 30 -1.48 -19.35 2.82
CA ALA A 30 -2.61 -20.19 3.24
C ALA A 30 -3.56 -20.54 2.08
N GLN A 31 -3.72 -19.66 1.10
CA GLN A 31 -4.60 -19.86 -0.05
C GLN A 31 -3.94 -20.68 -1.17
N LEU A 32 -2.65 -20.45 -1.43
CA LEU A 32 -1.91 -21.06 -2.54
C LEU A 32 -1.17 -22.35 -2.16
N GLY A 33 -0.82 -22.52 -0.87
CA GLY A 33 0.20 -23.46 -0.41
C GLY A 33 1.61 -22.94 -0.65
N GLU A 34 2.56 -23.40 0.18
CA GLU A 34 3.96 -22.89 0.16
C GLU A 34 4.60 -23.01 -1.23
N ASP A 35 4.48 -24.15 -1.88
CA ASP A 35 5.10 -24.41 -3.17
C ASP A 35 4.56 -23.56 -4.33
N CYS A 36 3.25 -23.32 -4.37
CA CYS A 36 2.65 -22.42 -5.35
C CYS A 36 3.02 -20.98 -5.03
N TYR A 37 2.95 -20.57 -3.77
CA TYR A 37 3.34 -19.24 -3.33
C TYR A 37 4.79 -18.91 -3.72
N GLU A 38 5.75 -19.83 -3.42
CA GLU A 38 7.14 -19.67 -3.81
C GLU A 38 7.31 -19.53 -5.34
N ALA A 39 6.58 -20.34 -6.11
CA ALA A 39 6.67 -20.32 -7.57
C ALA A 39 6.14 -19.03 -8.20
N VAL A 40 5.10 -18.41 -7.62
CA VAL A 40 4.43 -17.25 -8.22
C VAL A 40 4.80 -15.92 -7.60
N GLN A 41 5.21 -15.90 -6.34
CA GLN A 41 5.53 -14.67 -5.61
C GLN A 41 7.04 -14.42 -5.51
N ALA A 42 7.85 -15.45 -5.66
CA ALA A 42 9.28 -15.33 -5.48
C ALA A 42 9.98 -14.95 -6.79
N ASP A 43 10.53 -13.74 -6.85
CA ASP A 43 11.70 -13.54 -7.70
C ASP A 43 12.83 -14.39 -7.13
N PRO A 44 13.50 -15.22 -7.94
CA PRO A 44 14.60 -16.05 -7.44
C PRO A 44 15.62 -15.19 -6.70
N GLY A 45 15.81 -15.48 -5.41
CA GLY A 45 16.81 -14.81 -4.57
C GLY A 45 16.36 -13.51 -3.88
N GLN A 46 15.09 -13.13 -3.94
CA GLN A 46 14.54 -12.00 -3.18
C GLN A 46 13.39 -12.43 -2.29
N THR A 47 13.37 -11.92 -1.05
CA THR A 47 12.21 -12.07 -0.18
C THR A 47 11.08 -11.12 -0.61
N TRP A 48 9.86 -11.35 -0.14
CA TRP A 48 8.73 -10.44 -0.44
C TRP A 48 8.96 -9.05 0.18
N GLU A 49 9.63 -8.97 1.34
CA GLU A 49 10.02 -7.72 1.99
C GLU A 49 10.97 -6.92 1.11
N GLU A 50 12.00 -7.57 0.57
CA GLU A 50 12.97 -6.93 -0.34
C GLU A 50 12.29 -6.40 -1.61
N ARG A 51 11.32 -7.16 -2.17
CA ARG A 51 10.56 -6.70 -3.34
C ARG A 51 9.69 -5.49 -3.03
N LYS A 52 8.99 -5.50 -1.88
CA LYS A 52 8.15 -4.37 -1.44
C LYS A 52 9.01 -3.14 -1.13
N ALA A 53 10.13 -3.31 -0.43
CA ALA A 53 11.09 -2.24 -0.19
C ALA A 53 11.61 -1.65 -1.51
N LYS A 54 11.97 -2.50 -2.48
CA LYS A 54 12.40 -2.07 -3.81
C LYS A 54 11.31 -1.27 -4.54
N GLN A 55 10.04 -1.68 -4.47
CA GLN A 55 8.93 -0.93 -5.06
C GLN A 55 8.84 0.48 -4.48
N ASN A 56 8.82 0.61 -3.14
CA ASN A 56 8.74 1.91 -2.46
C ASN A 56 9.94 2.79 -2.79
N ARG A 57 11.16 2.25 -2.77
CA ARG A 57 12.40 2.97 -3.08
C ARG A 57 12.49 3.38 -4.54
N SER A 58 12.02 2.54 -5.48
CA SER A 58 11.98 2.88 -6.90
C SER A 58 11.00 4.04 -7.16
N LEU A 59 9.81 4.00 -6.54
CA LEU A 59 8.88 5.11 -6.63
C LEU A 59 9.47 6.40 -6.05
N TYR A 60 10.10 6.32 -4.87
CA TYR A 60 10.74 7.49 -4.25
C TYR A 60 11.83 8.08 -5.14
N ALA A 61 12.67 7.24 -5.76
CA ALA A 61 13.75 7.70 -6.63
C ALA A 61 13.24 8.45 -7.88
N GLU A 62 12.09 8.03 -8.42
CA GLU A 62 11.48 8.64 -9.60
C GLU A 62 10.53 9.80 -9.24
N HIS A 63 9.80 9.67 -8.14
CA HIS A 63 8.72 10.57 -7.72
C HIS A 63 8.71 10.74 -6.19
N PRO A 64 9.68 11.43 -5.60
CA PRO A 64 9.78 11.58 -4.14
C PRO A 64 8.55 12.25 -3.52
N ASP A 65 7.85 13.11 -4.25
CA ASP A 65 6.61 13.77 -3.84
C ASP A 65 5.39 12.84 -3.75
N GLN A 66 5.51 11.59 -4.21
CA GLN A 66 4.46 10.58 -4.19
C GLN A 66 4.63 9.53 -3.08
N VAL A 67 5.56 9.75 -2.16
CA VAL A 67 5.76 8.95 -0.94
C VAL A 67 5.54 9.85 0.27
N TRP A 68 4.49 9.58 1.05
CA TRP A 68 4.16 10.37 2.23
C TRP A 68 4.21 9.53 3.50
N VAL A 69 4.59 10.16 4.61
CA VAL A 69 4.73 9.52 5.91
C VAL A 69 3.93 10.25 6.99
N LEU A 70 3.44 9.49 7.97
CA LEU A 70 2.93 9.99 9.24
C LEU A 70 4.09 10.04 10.23
N ASP A 71 4.43 11.24 10.63
CA ASP A 71 5.55 11.55 11.51
C ASP A 71 5.04 12.13 12.85
N ASP A 72 5.50 11.56 13.95
CA ASP A 72 5.28 12.02 15.31
C ASP A 72 6.64 12.29 15.98
N ASP A 73 7.13 13.51 15.81
CA ASP A 73 8.44 13.99 16.33
C ASP A 73 9.63 13.08 15.96
N GLY A 74 9.70 12.66 14.70
CA GLY A 74 10.76 11.81 14.15
C GLY A 74 10.46 10.32 14.24
N TRP A 75 9.33 9.91 14.82
CA TRP A 75 8.85 8.55 14.75
C TRP A 75 7.86 8.38 13.59
N ILE A 76 8.29 7.67 12.56
CA ILE A 76 7.44 7.35 11.42
C ILE A 76 6.57 6.14 11.78
N PHE A 77 5.25 6.36 11.85
CA PHE A 77 4.28 5.34 12.25
C PHE A 77 3.23 5.00 11.17
N GLY A 78 3.37 5.59 9.99
CA GLY A 78 2.54 5.25 8.84
C GLY A 78 3.13 5.80 7.55
N PHE A 79 2.74 5.22 6.43
CA PHE A 79 3.15 5.68 5.11
C PHE A 79 2.07 5.39 4.08
N VAL A 80 2.09 6.14 2.99
CA VAL A 80 1.30 5.91 1.79
C VAL A 80 2.09 6.30 0.57
N THR A 81 2.06 5.44 -0.45
CA THR A 81 2.60 5.73 -1.78
C THR A 81 1.47 5.83 -2.79
N PHE A 82 1.67 6.60 -3.85
CA PHE A 82 0.65 6.73 -4.88
C PHE A 82 1.26 7.05 -6.23
N TRP A 83 0.57 6.66 -7.29
CA TRP A 83 0.93 6.97 -8.68
C TRP A 83 -0.03 7.97 -9.29
N LEU A 84 0.46 8.81 -10.18
CA LEU A 84 -0.33 9.78 -10.92
C LEU A 84 -0.36 9.39 -12.41
N PHE A 85 -1.55 9.33 -12.99
CA PHE A 85 -1.78 9.06 -14.42
C PHE A 85 -2.59 10.21 -15.04
N PRO A 86 -1.98 11.40 -15.25
CA PRO A 86 -2.69 12.60 -15.70
C PRO A 86 -3.39 12.42 -17.03
N GLU A 87 -2.73 11.75 -17.99
CA GLU A 87 -3.27 11.45 -19.31
C GLU A 87 -4.54 10.59 -19.27
N ARG A 88 -4.68 9.77 -18.23
CA ARG A 88 -5.83 8.90 -17.98
C ARG A 88 -6.76 9.48 -16.90
N ARG A 89 -6.41 10.64 -16.37
CA ARG A 89 -7.17 11.41 -15.37
C ARG A 89 -7.48 10.64 -14.09
N TYR A 90 -6.58 9.77 -13.61
CA TYR A 90 -6.73 9.12 -12.32
C TYR A 90 -5.42 9.06 -11.53
N GLY A 91 -5.54 8.94 -10.20
CA GLY A 91 -4.46 8.60 -9.29
C GLY A 91 -4.69 7.22 -8.69
N HIS A 92 -3.62 6.53 -8.35
CA HIS A 92 -3.65 5.19 -7.76
C HIS A 92 -2.94 5.20 -6.40
N ILE A 93 -3.66 4.86 -5.33
CA ILE A 93 -3.07 4.60 -4.02
C ILE A 93 -2.46 3.21 -4.08
N ASP A 94 -1.15 3.12 -3.84
CA ASP A 94 -0.38 1.89 -3.94
C ASP A 94 -0.03 1.35 -2.54
N ASN A 95 1.23 1.18 -2.20
CA ASN A 95 1.64 0.64 -0.92
C ASN A 95 1.31 1.61 0.22
N ASN A 96 0.78 1.08 1.30
CA ASN A 96 0.44 1.89 2.47
C ASN A 96 0.41 1.02 3.73
N GLY A 97 0.59 1.64 4.88
CA GLY A 97 0.54 0.96 6.16
C GLY A 97 0.52 1.95 7.32
N VAL A 98 -0.03 1.49 8.43
CA VAL A 98 -0.01 2.18 9.73
C VAL A 98 0.50 1.19 10.77
N ASP A 99 1.38 1.62 11.64
CA ASP A 99 1.90 0.82 12.73
C ASP A 99 0.76 0.08 13.44
N PRO A 100 0.87 -1.24 13.63
CA PRO A 100 -0.16 -2.03 14.32
C PRO A 100 -0.54 -1.49 15.70
N ALA A 101 0.36 -0.81 16.40
CA ALA A 101 0.09 -0.17 17.68
C ALA A 101 -0.87 1.03 17.59
N ARG A 102 -1.05 1.60 16.39
CA ARG A 102 -1.90 2.77 16.12
C ARG A 102 -3.14 2.42 15.28
N LEU A 103 -3.44 1.13 15.11
CA LEU A 103 -4.63 0.68 14.38
C LEU A 103 -5.92 1.09 15.08
N GLY A 104 -6.95 1.42 14.29
CA GLY A 104 -8.26 1.84 14.82
C GLY A 104 -8.34 3.32 15.19
N GLU A 105 -7.25 4.07 15.17
CA GLU A 105 -7.22 5.51 15.45
C GLU A 105 -7.62 6.39 14.24
N GLY A 106 -7.89 5.79 13.08
CA GLY A 106 -8.34 6.52 11.88
C GLY A 106 -7.22 7.05 10.98
N TRP A 107 -5.96 6.75 11.27
CA TRP A 107 -4.80 7.25 10.54
C TRP A 107 -4.77 6.85 9.07
N ALA A 108 -5.16 5.62 8.74
CA ALA A 108 -5.27 5.17 7.35
C ALA A 108 -6.25 6.05 6.56
N SER A 109 -7.46 6.25 7.10
CA SER A 109 -8.47 7.12 6.47
C SER A 109 -8.02 8.58 6.39
N PHE A 110 -7.24 9.06 7.35
CA PHE A 110 -6.65 10.40 7.31
C PHE A 110 -5.65 10.53 6.14
N MET A 111 -4.72 9.59 5.99
CA MET A 111 -3.77 9.57 4.87
C MET A 111 -4.48 9.50 3.52
N TYR A 112 -5.48 8.60 3.40
CA TYR A 112 -6.20 8.45 2.11
C TYR A 112 -6.98 9.71 1.74
N ARG A 113 -7.62 10.40 2.70
CA ARG A 113 -8.29 11.69 2.41
C ARG A 113 -7.29 12.71 1.88
N ALA A 114 -6.12 12.83 2.50
CA ALA A 114 -5.08 13.75 2.05
C ALA A 114 -4.60 13.44 0.62
N VAL A 115 -4.38 12.16 0.29
CA VAL A 115 -4.01 11.74 -1.08
C VAL A 115 -5.15 12.02 -2.06
N LEU A 116 -6.40 11.75 -1.69
CA LEU A 116 -7.57 12.07 -2.53
C LEU A 116 -7.72 13.58 -2.76
N ASP A 117 -7.44 14.40 -1.75
CA ASP A 117 -7.42 15.86 -1.90
C ASP A 117 -6.31 16.30 -2.85
N ARG A 118 -5.12 15.69 -2.74
CA ARG A 118 -4.04 15.93 -3.71
C ARG A 118 -4.45 15.56 -5.15
N PHE A 119 -5.14 14.45 -5.35
CA PHE A 119 -5.66 14.06 -6.67
C PHE A 119 -6.66 15.10 -7.22
N ARG A 120 -7.54 15.63 -6.36
CA ARG A 120 -8.49 16.70 -6.73
C ARG A 120 -7.77 18.00 -7.12
N GLU A 121 -6.78 18.42 -6.34
CA GLU A 121 -5.95 19.59 -6.64
C GLU A 121 -5.26 19.49 -8.01
N LEU A 122 -4.84 18.29 -8.38
CA LEU A 122 -4.22 18.01 -9.68
C LEU A 122 -5.25 17.86 -10.82
N GLY A 123 -6.55 18.03 -10.56
CA GLY A 123 -7.60 17.92 -11.57
C GLY A 123 -7.88 16.50 -12.03
N LEU A 124 -7.48 15.48 -11.28
CA LEU A 124 -7.79 14.09 -11.59
C LEU A 124 -9.28 13.81 -11.37
N ALA A 125 -9.87 12.96 -12.21
CA ALA A 125 -11.29 12.68 -12.19
C ALA A 125 -11.64 11.45 -11.33
N PHE A 126 -10.67 10.55 -11.14
CA PHE A 126 -10.86 9.28 -10.45
C PHE A 126 -9.69 8.97 -9.54
N ALA A 127 -9.97 8.21 -8.48
CA ALA A 127 -9.01 7.54 -7.64
C ALA A 127 -9.19 6.03 -7.78
N HIS A 128 -8.09 5.30 -7.74
CA HIS A 128 -8.03 3.85 -7.81
C HIS A 128 -7.21 3.30 -6.64
N VAL A 129 -7.56 2.11 -6.19
CA VAL A 129 -6.76 1.30 -5.25
C VAL A 129 -7.08 -0.17 -5.48
N ASP A 130 -6.07 -1.03 -5.35
CA ASP A 130 -6.24 -2.47 -5.34
C ASP A 130 -6.21 -3.02 -3.92
N THR A 131 -7.05 -4.01 -3.65
CA THR A 131 -7.08 -4.69 -2.35
C THR A 131 -7.63 -6.12 -2.50
N GLY A 132 -7.20 -7.03 -1.64
CA GLY A 132 -7.68 -8.40 -1.61
C GLY A 132 -9.09 -8.52 -1.01
N LEU A 133 -9.77 -9.64 -1.31
CA LEU A 133 -11.08 -9.97 -0.74
C LEU A 133 -10.99 -10.87 0.50
N ASP A 134 -9.80 -11.36 0.85
CA ASP A 134 -9.53 -12.17 2.03
C ASP A 134 -9.60 -11.36 3.34
N ASP A 135 -9.56 -12.07 4.46
CA ASP A 135 -9.74 -11.45 5.79
C ASP A 135 -8.60 -10.51 6.17
N ALA A 136 -7.37 -10.77 5.70
CA ALA A 136 -6.21 -9.92 5.96
C ALA A 136 -6.39 -8.50 5.39
N HIS A 137 -7.19 -8.34 4.34
CA HIS A 137 -7.47 -7.04 3.73
C HIS A 137 -8.73 -6.34 4.28
N ILE A 138 -9.48 -6.93 5.22
CA ILE A 138 -10.69 -6.30 5.79
C ILE A 138 -10.41 -4.89 6.34
N PRO A 139 -9.33 -4.64 7.12
CA PRO A 139 -9.07 -3.31 7.64
C PRO A 139 -8.86 -2.26 6.54
N ALA A 140 -8.13 -2.63 5.49
CA ALA A 140 -7.87 -1.76 4.35
C ALA A 140 -9.17 -1.44 3.59
N ARG A 141 -9.99 -2.47 3.27
CA ARG A 141 -11.28 -2.26 2.59
C ARG A 141 -12.19 -1.31 3.36
N ARG A 142 -12.33 -1.49 4.68
CA ARG A 142 -13.12 -0.59 5.53
C ARG A 142 -12.62 0.85 5.50
N ALA A 143 -11.30 1.03 5.48
CA ALA A 143 -10.71 2.37 5.43
C ALA A 143 -10.94 3.03 4.06
N TYR A 144 -10.87 2.27 2.95
CA TYR A 144 -11.20 2.79 1.61
C TYR A 144 -12.67 3.16 1.46
N GLU A 145 -13.59 2.30 1.93
CA GLU A 145 -15.02 2.58 1.95
C GLU A 145 -15.33 3.84 2.76
N ALA A 146 -14.68 4.01 3.93
CA ALA A 146 -14.86 5.18 4.80
C ALA A 146 -14.41 6.51 4.19
N VAL A 147 -13.60 6.48 3.12
CA VAL A 147 -13.18 7.67 2.39
C VAL A 147 -13.85 7.82 1.02
N GLY A 148 -14.82 6.95 0.70
CA GLY A 148 -15.72 7.11 -0.44
C GLY A 148 -15.40 6.27 -1.68
N PHE A 149 -14.57 5.23 -1.58
CA PHE A 149 -14.45 4.24 -2.66
C PHE A 149 -15.73 3.39 -2.72
N ASP A 150 -16.56 3.60 -3.74
CA ASP A 150 -17.92 3.06 -3.87
C ASP A 150 -18.12 2.13 -5.08
N ARG A 151 -17.11 2.00 -5.95
CA ARG A 151 -17.15 1.17 -7.14
C ARG A 151 -16.15 0.04 -7.04
N GLN A 152 -16.61 -1.19 -7.26
CA GLN A 152 -15.79 -2.39 -7.14
C GLN A 152 -15.80 -3.21 -8.42
N VAL A 153 -14.63 -3.71 -8.81
CA VAL A 153 -14.46 -4.70 -9.89
C VAL A 153 -13.75 -5.91 -9.28
N PRO A 154 -14.50 -6.92 -8.80
CA PRO A 154 -13.88 -8.11 -8.22
C PRO A 154 -13.07 -8.87 -9.27
N ASN A 155 -11.88 -9.32 -8.89
CA ASN A 155 -11.03 -10.17 -9.71
C ASN A 155 -10.64 -11.44 -8.93
N VAL A 156 -10.40 -12.54 -9.64
CA VAL A 156 -9.99 -13.82 -9.07
C VAL A 156 -8.81 -14.37 -9.87
N ASP A 157 -7.70 -14.67 -9.20
CA ASP A 157 -6.57 -15.39 -9.76
C ASP A 157 -6.75 -16.89 -9.53
N LEU A 158 -6.64 -17.68 -10.59
CA LEU A 158 -6.80 -19.13 -10.54
C LEU A 158 -5.47 -19.82 -10.88
N TRP A 159 -5.03 -20.71 -10.00
CA TRP A 159 -3.79 -21.45 -10.12
C TRP A 159 -4.04 -22.96 -10.12
N GLN A 160 -3.29 -23.70 -10.92
CA GLN A 160 -3.38 -25.15 -11.00
C GLN A 160 -1.98 -25.76 -11.02
N ARG A 161 -1.75 -26.79 -10.19
CA ARG A 161 -0.57 -27.64 -10.32
C ARG A 161 -0.72 -28.51 -11.59
N LEU A 162 0.35 -28.59 -12.40
CA LEU A 162 0.45 -29.43 -13.59
C LEU A 162 1.17 -30.75 -13.29
#